data_bf5ba582aeb8563346d2188f69395320
#
_entry.id   bf5ba582aeb8563346d2188f69395320
#
_cell.length_a   1.000
_cell.length_b   1.000
_cell.length_c   1.000
_cell.angle_alpha   90.00
_cell.angle_beta   90.00
_cell.angle_gamma   90.00
#
_symmetry.space_group_name_H-M   'P 1'
#
loop_
_entity.id
_entity.type
_entity.pdbx_description
1 polymer ?
#
loop_
_entity_poly.entity_id
_entity_poly.type
_entity_poly.pdbx_seq_one_letter_code
_entity_poly.pdbx_strand_id
1 'polypeptide(L)'
;MEQALAHPTWEMGPKITVDSATMMNKALEIIEARWLFDISPKKIVVVIHPQSVVHSMVEYCDGSVMAQLSPPDMKLPIQYALSFPERWPSTAARLNLEEPWQLEFFPPDLDRFPALKLGFEA
;
A
#
# COMPACT_ATOMS: atom_id res chain seq x y z
N MET A 1 21.26 -7.91 -9.22
CA MET A 1 20.08 -8.76 -9.44
C MET A 1 19.63 -9.43 -8.16
N GLU A 2 20.50 -10.06 -7.37
CA GLU A 2 20.17 -10.70 -6.09
C GLU A 2 19.48 -9.77 -5.08
N GLN A 3 19.95 -8.52 -4.95
CA GLN A 3 19.34 -7.53 -4.05
C GLN A 3 17.91 -7.14 -4.44
N ALA A 4 17.57 -7.18 -5.73
CA ALA A 4 16.20 -6.89 -6.20
C ALA A 4 15.24 -8.06 -5.98
N LEU A 5 15.74 -9.25 -5.67
CA LEU A 5 14.95 -10.44 -5.37
C LEU A 5 14.77 -10.69 -3.86
N ALA A 6 15.37 -9.85 -3.01
CA ALA A 6 15.27 -9.94 -1.56
C ALA A 6 14.32 -8.87 -1.01
N HIS A 7 13.04 -9.19 -0.88
CA HIS A 7 12.09 -8.27 -0.25
C HIS A 7 12.28 -8.29 1.29
N PRO A 8 12.37 -7.12 1.97
CA PRO A 8 12.70 -7.06 3.40
C PRO A 8 11.60 -7.62 4.31
N THR A 9 10.35 -7.61 3.88
CA THR A 9 9.19 -7.93 4.74
C THR A 9 8.45 -9.20 4.29
N TRP A 10 8.48 -9.54 2.99
CA TRP A 10 7.68 -10.61 2.41
C TRP A 10 8.53 -11.58 1.62
N GLU A 11 8.27 -12.88 1.78
CA GLU A 11 8.75 -13.91 0.87
C GLU A 11 7.75 -14.05 -0.29
N MET A 12 8.14 -13.56 -1.47
CA MET A 12 7.27 -13.47 -2.64
C MET A 12 7.91 -14.11 -3.86
N GLY A 13 7.10 -14.43 -4.89
CA GLY A 13 7.61 -14.87 -6.17
C GLY A 13 8.50 -13.81 -6.86
N PRO A 14 9.41 -14.24 -7.78
CA PRO A 14 10.42 -13.35 -8.38
C PRO A 14 9.83 -12.11 -9.07
N LYS A 15 8.72 -12.27 -9.79
CA LYS A 15 8.08 -11.16 -10.51
C LYS A 15 7.62 -10.06 -9.54
N ILE A 16 6.82 -10.42 -8.54
CA ILE A 16 6.25 -9.42 -7.62
C ILE A 16 7.34 -8.79 -6.73
N THR A 17 8.44 -9.51 -6.46
CA THR A 17 9.58 -8.97 -5.73
C THR A 17 10.29 -7.87 -6.55
N VAL A 18 10.47 -8.08 -7.86
CA VAL A 18 11.02 -7.07 -8.78
C VAL A 18 10.06 -5.89 -8.91
N ASP A 19 8.76 -6.14 -9.06
CA ASP A 19 7.73 -5.09 -9.17
C ASP A 19 7.71 -4.22 -7.89
N SER A 20 7.88 -4.82 -6.72
CA SER A 20 8.03 -4.10 -5.45
C SER A 20 9.33 -3.28 -5.40
N ALA A 21 10.46 -3.89 -5.74
CA ALA A 21 11.77 -3.24 -5.69
C ALA A 21 11.89 -2.04 -6.66
N THR A 22 11.15 -2.06 -7.76
CA THR A 22 11.07 -0.99 -8.76
C THR A 22 9.92 -0.02 -8.55
N MET A 23 9.05 -0.29 -7.59
CA MET A 23 7.76 0.36 -7.38
C MET A 23 6.79 0.24 -8.58
N MET A 24 7.01 -0.69 -9.51
CA MET A 24 6.07 -0.98 -10.59
C MET A 24 4.73 -1.48 -10.04
N ASN A 25 4.74 -2.27 -8.98
CA ASN A 25 3.51 -2.69 -8.31
C ASN A 25 2.68 -1.48 -7.85
N LYS A 26 3.34 -0.46 -7.30
CA LYS A 26 2.68 0.78 -6.89
C LYS A 26 2.20 1.63 -8.08
N ALA A 27 2.90 1.59 -9.20
CA ALA A 27 2.44 2.20 -10.45
C ALA A 27 1.14 1.55 -10.96
N LEU A 28 1.04 0.23 -10.89
CA LEU A 28 -0.21 -0.51 -11.23
C LEU A 28 -1.34 -0.12 -10.28
N GLU A 29 -1.08 0.00 -8.98
CA GLU A 29 -2.10 0.43 -8.01
C GLU A 29 -2.60 1.87 -8.27
N ILE A 30 -1.78 2.77 -8.80
CA ILE A 30 -2.24 4.11 -9.23
C ILE A 30 -3.26 3.96 -10.36
N ILE A 31 -2.95 3.14 -11.37
CA ILE A 31 -3.86 2.87 -12.50
C ILE A 31 -5.15 2.23 -11.99
N GLU A 32 -5.05 1.23 -11.13
CA GLU A 32 -6.21 0.56 -10.52
C GLU A 32 -7.09 1.55 -9.76
N ALA A 33 -6.52 2.38 -8.89
CA ALA A 33 -7.27 3.38 -8.14
C ALA A 33 -7.96 4.38 -9.06
N ARG A 34 -7.31 4.81 -10.15
CA ARG A 34 -7.89 5.69 -11.16
C ARG A 34 -9.18 5.10 -11.74
N TRP A 35 -9.15 3.83 -12.13
CA TRP A 35 -10.26 3.17 -12.80
C TRP A 35 -11.32 2.64 -11.84
N LEU A 36 -10.94 2.08 -10.69
CA LEU A 36 -11.88 1.52 -9.72
C LEU A 36 -12.71 2.61 -9.02
N PHE A 37 -12.13 3.75 -8.76
CA PHE A 37 -12.78 4.84 -8.00
C PHE A 37 -13.18 6.03 -8.88
N ASP A 38 -12.89 5.99 -10.17
CA ASP A 38 -13.13 7.10 -11.13
C ASP A 38 -12.58 8.45 -10.62
N ILE A 39 -11.36 8.44 -10.09
CA ILE A 39 -10.68 9.62 -9.57
C ILE A 39 -9.57 10.09 -10.51
N SER A 40 -9.35 11.40 -10.55
CA SER A 40 -8.22 11.95 -11.31
C SER A 40 -6.89 11.50 -10.70
N PRO A 41 -5.88 11.10 -11.52
CA PRO A 41 -4.53 10.80 -11.04
C PRO A 41 -3.92 11.91 -10.17
N LYS A 42 -4.29 13.16 -10.40
CA LYS A 42 -3.86 14.32 -9.59
C LYS A 42 -4.33 14.28 -8.13
N LYS A 43 -5.33 13.44 -7.83
CA LYS A 43 -5.85 13.21 -6.48
C LYS A 43 -5.26 11.96 -5.82
N ILE A 44 -4.38 11.26 -6.51
CA ILE A 44 -3.71 10.07 -6.00
C ILE A 44 -2.32 10.47 -5.52
N VAL A 45 -2.03 10.19 -4.27
CA VAL A 45 -0.72 10.46 -3.65
C VAL A 45 -0.09 9.15 -3.23
N VAL A 46 1.19 8.98 -3.54
CA VAL A 46 1.99 7.85 -3.09
C VAL A 46 2.92 8.32 -1.98
N VAL A 47 2.98 7.56 -0.90
CA VAL A 47 3.91 7.79 0.21
C VAL A 47 4.69 6.51 0.51
N ILE A 48 5.91 6.66 0.97
CA ILE A 48 6.74 5.58 1.50
C ILE A 48 6.50 5.49 3.00
N HIS A 49 6.10 4.32 3.48
CA HIS A 49 5.84 4.05 4.88
C HIS A 49 6.62 2.81 5.33
N PRO A 50 7.82 2.97 5.93
CA PRO A 50 8.71 1.86 6.24
C PRO A 50 8.12 0.81 7.18
N GLN A 51 7.29 1.23 8.15
CA GLN A 51 6.68 0.33 9.12
C GLN A 51 5.59 -0.57 8.50
N SER A 52 5.09 -0.21 7.29
CA SER A 52 4.11 -0.99 6.54
C SER A 52 2.86 -1.39 7.35
N VAL A 53 2.41 -0.49 8.21
CA VAL A 53 1.22 -0.66 9.06
C VAL A 53 0.02 0.07 8.48
N VAL A 54 0.22 1.25 7.90
CA VAL A 54 -0.79 2.00 7.15
C VAL A 54 -0.78 1.54 5.70
N HIS A 55 -1.90 1.04 5.20
CA HIS A 55 -2.00 0.48 3.85
C HIS A 55 -2.75 1.38 2.88
N SER A 56 -3.67 2.21 3.38
CA SER A 56 -4.39 3.20 2.57
C SER A 56 -4.83 4.38 3.42
N MET A 57 -4.96 5.53 2.78
CA MET A 57 -5.50 6.75 3.39
C MET A 57 -6.45 7.43 2.43
N VAL A 58 -7.49 8.05 2.98
CA VAL A 58 -8.45 8.88 2.24
C VAL A 58 -8.52 10.24 2.92
N GLU A 59 -8.19 11.28 2.17
CA GLU A 59 -8.40 12.67 2.58
C GLU A 59 -9.77 13.17 2.11
N TYR A 60 -10.54 13.70 3.02
CA TYR A 60 -11.85 14.28 2.75
C TYR A 60 -11.77 15.78 2.41
N CYS A 61 -12.85 16.34 1.89
CA CYS A 61 -12.91 17.74 1.48
C CYS A 61 -12.74 18.75 2.64
N ASP A 62 -12.91 18.33 3.87
CA ASP A 62 -12.68 19.10 5.09
C ASP A 62 -11.23 19.03 5.60
N GLY A 63 -10.37 18.27 4.89
CA GLY A 63 -8.97 18.04 5.26
C GLY A 63 -8.74 16.94 6.29
N SER A 64 -9.80 16.28 6.78
CA SER A 64 -9.63 15.10 7.63
C SER A 64 -9.13 13.91 6.84
N VAL A 65 -8.30 13.06 7.46
CA VAL A 65 -7.73 11.86 6.84
C VAL A 65 -8.16 10.63 7.62
N MET A 66 -8.73 9.65 6.92
CA MET A 66 -8.95 8.33 7.46
C MET A 66 -7.94 7.34 6.89
N ALA A 67 -7.43 6.44 7.72
CA ALA A 67 -6.45 5.44 7.35
C ALA A 67 -6.91 4.04 7.73
N GLN A 68 -6.60 3.06 6.88
CA GLN A 68 -6.71 1.65 7.19
C GLN A 68 -5.36 1.17 7.72
N LEU A 69 -5.35 0.63 8.93
CA LEU A 69 -4.18 0.11 9.61
C LEU A 69 -4.36 -1.35 9.96
N SER A 70 -3.30 -2.14 9.72
CA SER A 70 -3.18 -3.52 10.21
C SER A 70 -1.72 -3.98 10.15
N PRO A 71 -1.33 -5.06 10.84
CA PRO A 71 -0.09 -5.74 10.50
C PRO A 71 -0.08 -6.13 9.02
N PRO A 72 1.10 -6.23 8.39
CA PRO A 72 1.23 -6.63 7.00
C PRO A 72 0.91 -8.14 6.84
N ASP A 73 -0.38 -8.46 6.72
CA ASP A 73 -0.90 -9.83 6.52
C ASP A 73 -2.05 -9.80 5.52
N MET A 74 -1.89 -10.48 4.40
CA MET A 74 -2.90 -10.56 3.33
C MET A 74 -4.16 -11.32 3.73
N LYS A 75 -4.16 -12.08 4.83
CA LYS A 75 -5.36 -12.76 5.32
C LYS A 75 -6.51 -11.78 5.59
N LEU A 76 -6.19 -10.62 6.16
CA LEU A 76 -7.22 -9.64 6.53
C LEU A 76 -7.95 -9.06 5.31
N PRO A 77 -7.27 -8.49 4.29
CA PRO A 77 -7.95 -7.96 3.11
C PRO A 77 -8.64 -9.05 2.28
N ILE A 78 -8.06 -10.26 2.17
CA ILE A 78 -8.67 -11.38 1.46
C ILE A 78 -9.96 -11.81 2.17
N GLN A 79 -9.91 -12.01 3.49
CA GLN A 79 -11.10 -12.37 4.28
C GLN A 79 -12.19 -11.31 4.12
N TYR A 80 -11.85 -10.02 4.22
CA TYR A 80 -12.83 -8.95 4.09
C TYR A 80 -13.44 -8.87 2.69
N ALA A 81 -12.65 -9.10 1.64
CA ALA A 81 -13.18 -9.18 0.28
C ALA A 81 -14.22 -10.30 0.10
N LEU A 82 -14.05 -11.42 0.81
CA LEU A 82 -14.97 -12.56 0.78
C LEU A 82 -16.20 -12.37 1.69
N SER A 83 -16.07 -11.60 2.78
CA SER A 83 -17.15 -11.40 3.76
C SER A 83 -17.91 -10.08 3.57
N PHE A 84 -17.47 -9.22 2.67
CA PHE A 84 -18.07 -7.90 2.48
C PHE A 84 -19.61 -7.95 2.36
N PRO A 85 -20.36 -7.06 3.05
CA PRO A 85 -19.89 -5.92 3.85
C PRO A 85 -19.57 -6.23 5.32
N GLU A 86 -19.68 -7.47 5.74
CA GLU A 86 -19.50 -7.88 7.13
C GLU A 86 -18.01 -7.98 7.52
N ARG A 87 -17.73 -7.80 8.82
CA ARG A 87 -16.41 -7.97 9.42
C ARG A 87 -16.39 -9.22 10.29
N TRP A 88 -15.83 -10.31 9.76
CA TRP A 88 -15.72 -11.58 10.49
C TRP A 88 -14.49 -11.61 11.40
N PRO A 89 -14.50 -12.38 12.50
CA PRO A 89 -13.30 -12.65 13.28
C PRO A 89 -12.19 -13.23 12.41
N SER A 90 -10.97 -12.73 12.58
CA SER A 90 -9.80 -13.16 11.82
C SER A 90 -8.75 -13.80 12.72
N THR A 91 -7.98 -14.73 12.14
CA THR A 91 -6.77 -15.29 12.75
C THR A 91 -5.51 -14.44 12.47
N ALA A 92 -5.63 -13.37 11.69
CA ALA A 92 -4.54 -12.43 11.46
C ALA A 92 -4.11 -11.77 12.77
N ALA A 93 -2.83 -11.45 12.87
CA ALA A 93 -2.28 -10.70 14.01
C ALA A 93 -3.00 -9.36 14.18
N ARG A 94 -3.07 -8.88 15.40
CA ARG A 94 -3.63 -7.56 15.71
C ARG A 94 -2.51 -6.57 15.99
N LEU A 95 -2.76 -5.30 15.73
CA LEU A 95 -1.88 -4.24 16.20
C LEU A 95 -1.91 -4.18 17.74
N ASN A 96 -0.73 -4.08 18.34
CA ASN A 96 -0.62 -3.78 19.76
C ASN A 96 -0.73 -2.26 19.94
N LEU A 97 -1.87 -1.80 20.43
CA LEU A 97 -2.13 -0.37 20.66
C LEU A 97 -1.77 0.08 22.09
N GLU A 98 -1.32 -0.84 22.93
CA GLU A 98 -0.94 -0.56 24.32
C GLU A 98 0.52 -0.11 24.45
N GLU A 99 1.34 -0.39 23.42
CA GLU A 99 2.75 0.03 23.38
C GLU A 99 2.92 1.28 22.51
N PRO A 100 3.90 2.14 22.81
CA PRO A 100 4.25 3.27 21.94
C PRO A 100 4.71 2.79 20.57
N TRP A 101 4.21 3.41 19.52
CA TRP A 101 4.64 3.14 18.15
C TRP A 101 4.76 4.45 17.35
N GLN A 102 5.60 4.41 16.33
CA GLN A 102 5.89 5.55 15.47
C GLN A 102 5.51 5.22 14.04
N LEU A 103 4.89 6.17 13.37
CA LEU A 103 4.56 6.09 11.94
C LEU A 103 5.32 7.19 11.21
N GLU A 104 6.04 6.79 10.18
CA GLU A 104 6.83 7.71 9.35
C GLU A 104 6.34 7.64 7.91
N PHE A 105 6.26 8.79 7.26
CA PHE A 105 5.83 8.91 5.87
C PHE A 105 6.80 9.80 5.11
N PHE A 106 7.25 9.33 3.95
CA PHE A 106 8.19 10.05 3.09
C PHE A 106 7.63 10.14 1.67
N PRO A 107 7.92 11.21 0.93
CA PRO A 107 7.62 11.25 -0.48
C PRO A 107 8.50 10.24 -1.23
N PRO A 108 7.98 9.63 -2.32
CA PRO A 108 8.79 8.77 -3.16
C PRO A 108 9.81 9.57 -3.97
N ASP A 109 10.98 9.01 -4.18
CA ASP A 109 11.98 9.53 -5.11
C ASP A 109 11.62 9.09 -6.54
N LEU A 110 11.06 10.01 -7.32
CA LEU A 110 10.60 9.71 -8.69
C LEU A 110 11.75 9.53 -9.70
N ASP A 111 12.94 9.96 -9.38
CA ASP A 111 14.11 9.74 -10.24
C ASP A 111 14.70 8.35 -9.99
N ARG A 112 14.68 7.91 -8.75
CA ARG A 112 15.03 6.54 -8.37
C ARG A 112 13.98 5.51 -8.80
N PHE A 113 12.71 5.89 -8.80
CA PHE A 113 11.59 5.00 -9.12
C PHE A 113 10.73 5.55 -10.30
N PRO A 114 11.29 5.57 -11.52
CA PRO A 114 10.59 6.16 -12.68
C PRO A 114 9.32 5.43 -13.07
N ALA A 115 9.13 4.18 -12.64
CA ALA A 115 7.89 3.43 -12.85
C ALA A 115 6.65 4.16 -12.31
N LEU A 116 6.78 4.92 -11.23
CA LEU A 116 5.68 5.72 -10.68
C LEU A 116 5.18 6.79 -11.66
N LYS A 117 6.09 7.42 -12.42
CA LYS A 117 5.72 8.41 -13.45
C LYS A 117 4.80 7.77 -14.49
N LEU A 118 5.12 6.55 -14.92
CA LEU A 118 4.29 5.81 -15.88
C LEU A 118 2.88 5.53 -15.33
N GLY A 119 2.76 5.21 -14.05
CA GLY A 119 1.45 4.99 -13.40
C GLY A 119 0.58 6.24 -13.36
N PHE A 120 1.18 7.43 -13.26
CA PHE A 120 0.44 8.69 -13.29
C PHE A 120 0.10 9.16 -14.72
N GLU A 121 0.83 8.71 -15.73
CA GLU A 121 0.64 9.07 -17.13
C GLU A 121 -0.37 8.17 -17.87
N ALA A 122 -0.59 6.95 -17.36
CA ALA A 122 -1.50 5.94 -17.96
C ALA A 122 -2.97 6.25 -17.65
#